data_db06bdb986e578529606e3714e5cb88a
#
_entry.id   db06bdb986e578529606e3714e5cb88a
#
_cell.length_a   1.000
_cell.length_b   1.000
_cell.length_c   1.000
_cell.angle_alpha   90.00
_cell.angle_beta   90.00
_cell.angle_gamma   90.00
#
_symmetry.space_group_name_H-M   'P 1'
#
loop_
_entity.id
_entity.type
_entity.pdbx_description
1 polymer ?
#
loop_
_entity_poly.entity_id
_entity_poly.type
_entity_poly.pdbx_seq_one_letter_code
_entity_poly.pdbx_strand_id
1 'polypeptide(L)'
;MNISTTFLNALKHTSSDVEGQRSPEILLGQIYKVSLEEKGFLLPLAGGEFRLLNPFYYEWNPFPSYLLLYTLEGSALLTTRDNEVVLDHEHLLFLDCSQGFSLRLLQGKWRFQMFFLSGRELSSYYSIFEAYFTCCYPIPIGSCVSQRMQQLTKFPFTPTPAEQLQIHGELTGMFTELALSALSVSRDAKPIPAYLLSMKSDFEENYAENHSLEYFEQALGISRYRLCREFSAAFHISPLQYLQEKKIEAAISLLLSTDDPIHEVGSAVGIDNTNHFIHLFKKHTGVTPFVYRQNAPQSIRETRCPSVPGGLPPR
;
A
#
# COMPACT_ATOMS: atom_id res chain seq x y z
N MET A 1 -18.32 13.32 -15.42
CA MET A 1 -18.56 11.92 -15.02
C MET A 1 -18.71 11.94 -13.52
N ASN A 2 -19.81 11.43 -12.97
CA ASN A 2 -20.07 11.48 -11.52
C ASN A 2 -19.10 10.50 -10.84
N ILE A 3 -18.35 10.94 -9.83
CA ILE A 3 -17.34 10.15 -9.10
C ILE A 3 -17.97 8.90 -8.50
N SER A 4 -19.18 9.01 -7.94
CA SER A 4 -19.94 7.88 -7.41
C SER A 4 -20.21 6.80 -8.47
N THR A 5 -20.51 7.19 -9.71
CA THR A 5 -20.72 6.24 -10.81
C THR A 5 -19.42 5.53 -11.20
N THR A 6 -18.31 6.27 -11.24
CA THR A 6 -16.98 5.71 -11.54
C THR A 6 -16.56 4.73 -10.45
N PHE A 7 -16.75 5.09 -9.18
CA PHE A 7 -16.48 4.24 -8.03
C PHE A 7 -17.32 2.95 -8.06
N LEU A 8 -18.63 3.05 -8.32
CA LEU A 8 -19.51 1.89 -8.43
C LEU A 8 -19.12 0.95 -9.56
N ASN A 9 -18.68 1.50 -10.70
CA ASN A 9 -18.19 0.71 -11.81
C ASN A 9 -16.87 0.00 -11.45
N ALA A 10 -15.96 0.68 -10.80
CA ALA A 10 -14.71 0.08 -10.31
C ALA A 10 -14.99 -1.08 -9.36
N LEU A 11 -15.89 -0.92 -8.38
CA LEU A 11 -16.31 -1.99 -7.47
C LEU A 11 -16.91 -3.20 -8.19
N LYS A 12 -17.73 -2.99 -9.23
CA LYS A 12 -18.34 -4.07 -10.00
C LYS A 12 -17.33 -4.86 -10.86
N HIS A 13 -16.26 -4.22 -11.28
CA HIS A 13 -15.20 -4.84 -12.10
C HIS A 13 -14.05 -5.41 -11.25
N THR A 14 -14.07 -5.24 -9.95
CA THR A 14 -13.15 -5.90 -9.04
C THR A 14 -13.64 -7.34 -8.88
N SER A 15 -13.27 -8.20 -9.83
CA SER A 15 -13.59 -9.62 -9.78
C SER A 15 -12.47 -10.36 -9.08
N SER A 16 -12.83 -11.19 -8.15
CA SER A 16 -11.93 -12.09 -7.48
C SER A 16 -12.42 -13.51 -7.62
N ASP A 17 -11.78 -14.27 -8.46
CA ASP A 17 -12.01 -15.72 -8.65
C ASP A 17 -11.11 -16.57 -7.73
N VAL A 18 -10.82 -16.11 -6.52
CA VAL A 18 -10.04 -16.90 -5.56
C VAL A 18 -10.98 -17.58 -4.57
N GLU A 19 -10.84 -18.89 -4.47
CA GLU A 19 -11.60 -19.77 -3.57
C GLU A 19 -11.50 -19.27 -2.11
N GLY A 20 -12.64 -18.97 -1.46
CA GLY A 20 -12.72 -18.45 -0.11
C GLY A 20 -12.98 -16.93 0.02
N GLN A 21 -13.13 -16.21 -1.07
CA GLN A 21 -13.45 -14.78 -1.05
C GLN A 21 -14.93 -14.53 -0.74
N ARG A 22 -15.17 -13.59 0.17
CA ARG A 22 -16.49 -12.98 0.30
C ARG A 22 -16.56 -11.81 -0.69
N SER A 23 -17.58 -11.85 -1.53
CA SER A 23 -17.81 -10.89 -2.61
C SER A 23 -17.85 -9.42 -2.14
N PRO A 24 -17.62 -8.45 -3.05
CA PRO A 24 -17.75 -7.02 -2.81
C PRO A 24 -19.12 -6.59 -2.28
N GLU A 25 -20.10 -7.49 -2.23
CA GLU A 25 -21.43 -7.30 -1.66
C GLU A 25 -21.40 -6.72 -0.24
N ILE A 26 -20.36 -6.98 0.56
CA ILE A 26 -20.16 -6.37 1.89
C ILE A 26 -20.09 -4.85 1.77
N LEU A 27 -19.44 -4.32 0.73
CA LEU A 27 -19.32 -2.87 0.49
C LEU A 27 -20.51 -2.31 -0.29
N LEU A 28 -21.13 -3.10 -1.18
CA LEU A 28 -22.29 -2.67 -1.97
C LEU A 28 -23.49 -2.27 -1.10
N GLY A 29 -23.64 -2.90 0.07
CA GLY A 29 -24.68 -2.55 1.05
C GLY A 29 -24.39 -1.28 1.86
N GLN A 30 -23.18 -0.71 1.73
CA GLN A 30 -22.69 0.42 2.54
C GLN A 30 -22.28 1.62 1.67
N ILE A 31 -22.97 1.83 0.57
CA ILE A 31 -22.74 2.96 -0.34
C ILE A 31 -23.53 4.16 0.14
N TYR A 32 -22.83 5.30 0.28
CA TYR A 32 -23.45 6.57 0.63
C TYR A 32 -24.11 7.21 -0.60
N LYS A 33 -25.36 7.61 -0.45
CA LYS A 33 -26.07 8.38 -1.47
C LYS A 33 -25.87 9.86 -1.19
N VAL A 34 -24.76 10.41 -1.64
CA VAL A 34 -24.40 11.81 -1.45
C VAL A 34 -24.72 12.65 -2.68
N SER A 35 -25.07 13.90 -2.47
CA SER A 35 -25.46 14.87 -3.53
C SER A 35 -24.54 16.09 -3.58
N LEU A 36 -23.77 16.35 -2.52
CA LEU A 36 -22.89 17.51 -2.42
C LEU A 36 -21.45 17.21 -2.89
N GLU A 37 -21.13 15.98 -3.28
CA GLU A 37 -19.81 15.61 -3.80
C GLU A 37 -19.41 16.41 -5.05
N GLU A 38 -20.35 16.65 -5.96
CA GLU A 38 -20.13 17.43 -7.18
C GLU A 38 -19.77 18.89 -6.90
N LYS A 39 -20.15 19.40 -5.72
CA LYS A 39 -19.78 20.74 -5.24
C LYS A 39 -18.37 20.78 -4.63
N GLY A 40 -17.68 19.63 -4.55
CA GLY A 40 -16.31 19.52 -4.05
C GLY A 40 -16.21 19.29 -2.55
N PHE A 41 -17.31 19.03 -1.85
CA PHE A 41 -17.28 18.67 -0.42
C PHE A 41 -16.62 17.31 -0.22
N LEU A 42 -15.89 17.20 0.88
CA LEU A 42 -15.26 15.94 1.32
C LEU A 42 -16.33 15.02 1.92
N LEU A 43 -16.60 13.90 1.26
CA LEU A 43 -17.70 12.99 1.61
C LEU A 43 -17.27 11.52 1.41
N PRO A 44 -17.84 10.57 2.19
CA PRO A 44 -17.68 9.16 1.93
C PRO A 44 -18.51 8.72 0.73
N LEU A 45 -17.94 7.87 -0.10
CA LEU A 45 -18.62 7.18 -1.20
C LEU A 45 -19.19 5.83 -0.74
N ALA A 46 -18.39 5.11 0.05
CA ALA A 46 -18.79 3.85 0.69
C ALA A 46 -17.98 3.67 1.97
N GLY A 47 -18.48 2.86 2.89
CA GLY A 47 -17.75 2.52 4.09
C GLY A 47 -18.60 2.24 5.30
N GLY A 48 -17.97 2.07 6.45
CA GLY A 48 -18.58 1.78 7.73
C GLY A 48 -17.64 0.99 8.63
N GLU A 49 -18.21 0.30 9.61
CA GLU A 49 -17.48 -0.61 10.47
C GLU A 49 -17.68 -2.06 10.02
N PHE A 50 -16.57 -2.80 9.96
CA PHE A 50 -16.51 -4.17 9.45
C PHE A 50 -15.93 -5.09 10.51
N ARG A 51 -16.39 -6.35 10.48
CA ARG A 51 -15.81 -7.45 11.22
C ARG A 51 -15.64 -8.63 10.28
N LEU A 52 -14.41 -9.02 10.04
CA LEU A 52 -14.06 -10.11 9.13
C LEU A 52 -13.40 -11.25 9.90
N LEU A 53 -13.56 -12.47 9.40
CA LEU A 53 -12.97 -13.69 9.91
C LEU A 53 -12.11 -14.33 8.83
N ASN A 54 -11.05 -15.03 9.24
CA ASN A 54 -10.20 -15.79 8.33
C ASN A 54 -10.98 -16.93 7.63
N PRO A 55 -10.72 -17.22 6.35
CA PRO A 55 -9.83 -16.51 5.44
C PRO A 55 -10.50 -15.26 4.83
N PHE A 56 -9.72 -14.18 4.66
CA PHE A 56 -10.14 -13.00 3.93
C PHE A 56 -8.98 -12.48 3.09
N TYR A 57 -9.20 -12.35 1.80
CA TYR A 57 -8.36 -11.66 0.84
C TYR A 57 -9.24 -10.90 -0.13
N TYR A 58 -8.87 -9.69 -0.44
CA TYR A 58 -9.56 -8.87 -1.42
C TYR A 58 -8.59 -7.95 -2.15
N GLU A 59 -8.75 -7.84 -3.47
CA GLU A 59 -7.94 -7.01 -4.33
C GLU A 59 -8.80 -5.97 -5.02
N TRP A 60 -8.37 -4.71 -5.01
CA TRP A 60 -9.00 -3.59 -5.68
C TRP A 60 -8.18 -3.15 -6.87
N ASN A 61 -8.83 -3.10 -8.03
CA ASN A 61 -8.26 -2.47 -9.22
C ASN A 61 -8.13 -0.95 -9.00
N PRO A 62 -7.20 -0.28 -9.71
CA PRO A 62 -7.05 1.17 -9.65
C PRO A 62 -8.36 1.91 -9.89
N PHE A 63 -8.68 2.88 -9.03
CA PHE A 63 -9.84 3.75 -9.18
C PHE A 63 -9.63 5.11 -8.47
N PRO A 64 -10.27 6.20 -8.94
CA PRO A 64 -10.04 7.53 -8.42
C PRO A 64 -10.78 7.76 -7.10
N SER A 65 -10.20 7.34 -5.99
CA SER A 65 -10.71 7.56 -4.64
C SER A 65 -9.56 7.49 -3.64
N TYR A 66 -9.80 7.91 -2.41
CA TYR A 66 -8.90 7.74 -1.28
C TYR A 66 -9.52 6.79 -0.29
N LEU A 67 -8.71 5.88 0.26
CA LEU A 67 -9.10 4.96 1.31
C LEU A 67 -8.61 5.51 2.67
N LEU A 68 -9.54 5.60 3.61
CA LEU A 68 -9.27 5.83 5.02
C LEU A 68 -9.69 4.58 5.78
N LEU A 69 -8.77 3.95 6.51
CA LEU A 69 -9.04 2.73 7.27
C LEU A 69 -8.39 2.82 8.65
N TYR A 70 -9.15 2.46 9.69
CA TYR A 70 -8.68 2.43 11.07
C TYR A 70 -8.93 1.07 11.70
N THR A 71 -7.86 0.41 12.16
CA THR A 71 -7.94 -0.92 12.79
C THR A 71 -8.31 -0.81 14.25
N LEU A 72 -9.42 -1.44 14.63
CA LEU A 72 -9.93 -1.49 16.01
C LEU A 72 -9.50 -2.76 16.74
N GLU A 73 -9.32 -3.88 16.05
CA GLU A 73 -8.94 -5.17 16.64
C GLU A 73 -8.35 -6.08 15.55
N GLY A 74 -7.30 -6.83 15.88
CA GLY A 74 -6.62 -7.73 14.95
C GLY A 74 -5.68 -7.01 14.02
N SER A 75 -5.26 -7.70 12.95
CA SER A 75 -4.33 -7.15 11.98
C SER A 75 -4.58 -7.69 10.58
N ALA A 76 -4.23 -6.90 9.57
CA ALA A 76 -4.28 -7.27 8.17
C ALA A 76 -3.02 -6.82 7.45
N LEU A 77 -2.70 -7.46 6.34
CA LEU A 77 -1.66 -7.04 5.43
C LEU A 77 -2.29 -6.23 4.30
N LEU A 78 -1.82 -5.00 4.13
CA LEU A 78 -2.04 -4.21 2.93
C LEU A 78 -0.88 -4.47 1.98
N THR A 79 -1.18 -4.81 0.74
CA THR A 79 -0.19 -4.86 -0.34
C THR A 79 -0.58 -3.85 -1.41
N THR A 80 0.31 -2.93 -1.72
CA THR A 80 0.26 -2.02 -2.87
C THR A 80 1.28 -2.47 -3.90
N ARG A 81 1.37 -1.77 -5.03
CA ARG A 81 2.39 -2.06 -6.05
C ARG A 81 3.81 -1.98 -5.48
N ASP A 82 4.04 -1.05 -4.55
CA ASP A 82 5.38 -0.66 -4.10
C ASP A 82 5.68 -1.08 -2.65
N ASN A 83 4.66 -1.40 -1.86
CA ASN A 83 4.83 -1.64 -0.43
C ASN A 83 3.89 -2.70 0.14
N GLU A 84 4.36 -3.39 1.17
CA GLU A 84 3.55 -4.18 2.09
C GLU A 84 3.56 -3.55 3.47
N VAL A 85 2.37 -3.35 4.05
CA VAL A 85 2.21 -2.70 5.35
C VAL A 85 1.27 -3.51 6.22
N VAL A 86 1.69 -3.82 7.44
CA VAL A 86 0.82 -4.45 8.44
C VAL A 86 -0.06 -3.38 9.09
N LEU A 87 -1.36 -3.53 8.94
CA LEU A 87 -2.38 -2.70 9.57
C LEU A 87 -2.73 -3.31 10.93
N ASP A 88 -1.96 -2.94 11.93
CA ASP A 88 -2.15 -3.40 13.31
C ASP A 88 -3.21 -2.57 14.06
N HIS A 89 -3.55 -3.02 15.27
CA HIS A 89 -4.40 -2.30 16.21
C HIS A 89 -3.94 -0.85 16.39
N GLU A 90 -4.89 0.09 16.45
CA GLU A 90 -4.63 1.53 16.57
C GLU A 90 -3.85 2.15 15.40
N HIS A 91 -3.84 1.52 14.22
CA HIS A 91 -3.27 2.10 13.01
C HIS A 91 -4.33 2.67 12.08
N LEU A 92 -4.08 3.89 11.62
CA LEU A 92 -4.84 4.57 10.58
C LEU A 92 -4.06 4.48 9.27
N LEU A 93 -4.72 3.97 8.24
CA LEU A 93 -4.25 4.00 6.85
C LEU A 93 -4.93 5.15 6.12
N PHE A 94 -4.16 5.92 5.36
CA PHE A 94 -4.66 6.86 4.37
C PHE A 94 -3.95 6.58 3.04
N LEU A 95 -4.68 6.12 2.03
CA LEU A 95 -4.13 5.59 0.78
C LEU A 95 -4.82 6.21 -0.44
N ASP A 96 -4.03 6.57 -1.45
CA ASP A 96 -4.53 6.84 -2.80
C ASP A 96 -4.79 5.53 -3.54
N CYS A 97 -6.05 5.29 -3.94
CA CYS A 97 -6.48 4.06 -4.61
C CYS A 97 -6.16 4.04 -6.11
N SER A 98 -5.52 5.07 -6.65
CA SER A 98 -5.19 5.17 -8.08
C SER A 98 -4.23 4.10 -8.59
N GLN A 99 -3.48 3.45 -7.70
CA GLN A 99 -2.55 2.35 -8.01
C GLN A 99 -3.14 0.95 -7.80
N GLY A 100 -4.33 0.85 -7.22
CA GLY A 100 -4.86 -0.42 -6.76
C GLY A 100 -4.15 -0.92 -5.49
N PHE A 101 -4.75 -1.89 -4.82
CA PHE A 101 -4.18 -2.49 -3.59
C PHE A 101 -4.91 -3.80 -3.25
N SER A 102 -4.32 -4.59 -2.37
CA SER A 102 -5.00 -5.74 -1.78
C SER A 102 -4.94 -5.70 -0.25
N LEU A 103 -5.95 -6.31 0.38
CA LEU A 103 -6.03 -6.50 1.82
C LEU A 103 -6.16 -8.00 2.12
N ARG A 104 -5.32 -8.49 3.03
CA ARG A 104 -5.34 -9.88 3.50
C ARG A 104 -5.37 -9.90 5.01
N LEU A 105 -6.35 -10.60 5.58
CA LEU A 105 -6.37 -10.88 7.01
C LEU A 105 -5.23 -11.83 7.38
N LEU A 106 -4.44 -11.46 8.38
CA LEU A 106 -3.28 -12.27 8.80
C LEU A 106 -3.70 -13.46 9.66
N GLN A 107 -4.46 -13.22 10.73
CA GLN A 107 -4.93 -14.28 11.62
C GLN A 107 -6.23 -13.91 12.34
N GLY A 108 -7.06 -14.91 12.62
CA GLY A 108 -8.21 -14.80 13.50
C GLY A 108 -9.33 -13.90 12.98
N LYS A 109 -9.55 -12.80 13.66
CA LYS A 109 -10.58 -11.80 13.34
C LYS A 109 -9.95 -10.43 13.17
N TRP A 110 -10.56 -9.61 12.33
CA TRP A 110 -10.19 -8.23 12.11
C TRP A 110 -11.40 -7.33 12.17
N ARG A 111 -11.38 -6.33 13.05
CA ARG A 111 -12.41 -5.32 13.21
C ARG A 111 -11.82 -3.97 12.88
N PHE A 112 -12.44 -3.26 11.95
CA PHE A 112 -11.92 -1.99 11.44
C PHE A 112 -13.04 -1.10 10.93
N GLN A 113 -12.74 0.18 10.82
CA GLN A 113 -13.56 1.17 10.16
C GLN A 113 -12.89 1.54 8.85
N MET A 114 -13.66 1.60 7.76
CA MET A 114 -13.13 1.87 6.44
C MET A 114 -14.08 2.77 5.66
N PHE A 115 -13.52 3.80 5.00
CA PHE A 115 -14.27 4.72 4.17
C PHE A 115 -13.51 5.00 2.89
N PHE A 116 -14.16 4.86 1.75
CA PHE A 116 -13.71 5.42 0.48
C PHE A 116 -14.22 6.85 0.37
N LEU A 117 -13.31 7.78 0.10
CA LEU A 117 -13.57 9.20 0.20
C LEU A 117 -13.45 9.88 -1.16
N SER A 118 -14.27 10.92 -1.37
CA SER A 118 -14.21 11.86 -2.47
C SER A 118 -14.13 13.29 -1.93
N GLY A 119 -13.34 14.14 -2.58
CA GLY A 119 -13.18 15.56 -2.23
C GLY A 119 -11.94 16.16 -2.87
N ARG A 120 -12.00 17.41 -3.28
CA ARG A 120 -10.90 18.09 -3.98
C ARG A 120 -9.67 18.30 -3.08
N GLU A 121 -9.90 18.39 -1.78
CA GLU A 121 -8.87 18.69 -0.77
C GLU A 121 -8.01 17.48 -0.44
N LEU A 122 -8.48 16.25 -0.75
CA LEU A 122 -7.82 15.01 -0.36
C LEU A 122 -6.40 14.88 -0.92
N SER A 123 -6.19 15.32 -2.15
CA SER A 123 -4.86 15.29 -2.76
C SER A 123 -3.85 16.16 -1.99
N SER A 124 -4.28 17.31 -1.49
CA SER A 124 -3.45 18.21 -0.70
C SER A 124 -3.12 17.61 0.68
N TYR A 125 -4.11 17.03 1.35
CA TYR A 125 -3.87 16.29 2.60
C TYR A 125 -2.98 15.08 2.38
N TYR A 126 -3.21 14.33 1.31
CA TYR A 126 -2.40 13.15 0.97
C TYR A 126 -0.94 13.51 0.72
N SER A 127 -0.66 14.58 -0.02
CA SER A 127 0.71 15.06 -0.26
C SER A 127 1.43 15.44 1.05
N ILE A 128 0.73 16.04 2.02
CA ILE A 128 1.30 16.30 3.34
C ILE A 128 1.57 14.97 4.07
N PHE A 129 0.63 14.05 4.02
CA PHE A 129 0.76 12.75 4.68
C PHE A 129 1.93 11.94 4.12
N GLU A 130 2.03 11.83 2.79
CA GLU A 130 3.08 11.11 2.09
C GLU A 130 4.48 11.69 2.34
N ALA A 131 4.58 13.02 2.48
CA ALA A 131 5.85 13.68 2.76
C ALA A 131 6.42 13.40 4.16
N TYR A 132 5.57 13.03 5.13
CA TYR A 132 5.98 12.88 6.54
C TYR A 132 5.73 11.50 7.11
N PHE A 133 4.81 10.75 6.52
CA PHE A 133 4.45 9.40 6.96
C PHE A 133 4.48 8.43 5.78
N THR A 134 4.74 7.17 6.06
CA THR A 134 4.27 6.09 5.21
C THR A 134 2.74 6.09 5.25
N CYS A 135 2.06 5.38 4.36
CA CYS A 135 0.59 5.36 4.26
C CYS A 135 -0.14 4.97 5.57
N CYS A 136 0.57 4.57 6.63
CA CYS A 136 0.02 4.09 7.90
C CYS A 136 0.58 4.87 9.09
N TYR A 137 -0.28 5.25 10.02
CA TYR A 137 0.05 6.08 11.18
C TYR A 137 -0.60 5.56 12.48
N PRO A 138 0.13 5.43 13.61
CA PRO A 138 -0.44 5.02 14.87
C PRO A 138 -1.34 6.12 15.45
N ILE A 139 -2.59 5.79 15.71
CA ILE A 139 -3.62 6.66 16.27
C ILE A 139 -4.22 5.98 17.51
N PRO A 140 -3.92 6.44 18.73
CA PRO A 140 -4.49 5.86 19.95
C PRO A 140 -6.01 5.91 19.96
N ILE A 141 -6.64 4.84 20.50
CA ILE A 141 -8.07 4.85 20.82
C ILE A 141 -8.36 5.96 21.82
N GLY A 142 -9.46 6.70 21.63
CA GLY A 142 -9.82 7.85 22.45
C GLY A 142 -9.19 9.17 21.98
N SER A 143 -8.27 9.16 21.02
CA SER A 143 -7.81 10.38 20.36
C SER A 143 -8.95 11.08 19.61
N CYS A 144 -8.79 12.36 19.31
CA CYS A 144 -9.78 13.11 18.54
C CYS A 144 -10.02 12.48 17.15
N VAL A 145 -8.98 12.01 16.48
CA VAL A 145 -9.07 11.31 15.18
C VAL A 145 -9.89 10.02 15.30
N SER A 146 -9.62 9.17 16.28
CA SER A 146 -10.38 7.92 16.48
C SER A 146 -11.84 8.18 16.86
N GLN A 147 -12.13 9.23 17.63
CA GLN A 147 -13.48 9.65 17.96
C GLN A 147 -14.25 10.11 16.71
N ARG A 148 -13.60 10.89 15.81
CA ARG A 148 -14.20 11.33 14.55
C ARG A 148 -14.47 10.15 13.61
N MET A 149 -13.55 9.17 13.53
CA MET A 149 -13.78 7.92 12.79
C MET A 149 -15.03 7.21 13.29
N GLN A 150 -15.20 7.12 14.62
CA GLN A 150 -16.40 6.53 15.22
C GLN A 150 -17.66 7.35 14.93
N GLN A 151 -17.60 8.67 14.89
CA GLN A 151 -18.75 9.51 14.52
C GLN A 151 -19.19 9.26 13.09
N LEU A 152 -18.26 9.10 12.16
CA LEU A 152 -18.58 8.82 10.74
C LEU A 152 -19.45 7.56 10.59
N THR A 153 -19.27 6.54 11.40
CA THR A 153 -20.08 5.31 11.35
C THR A 153 -21.52 5.49 11.80
N LYS A 154 -21.85 6.60 12.45
CA LYS A 154 -23.22 6.88 12.94
C LYS A 154 -24.12 7.57 11.92
N PHE A 155 -23.54 8.13 10.87
CA PHE A 155 -24.33 8.77 9.80
C PHE A 155 -25.04 7.74 8.94
N PRO A 156 -26.27 8.04 8.48
CA PRO A 156 -27.00 7.14 7.59
C PRO A 156 -26.37 7.09 6.20
N PHE A 157 -26.56 6.00 5.48
CA PHE A 157 -26.08 5.87 4.08
C PHE A 157 -26.84 6.77 3.07
N THR A 158 -27.95 7.37 3.50
CA THR A 158 -28.70 8.37 2.75
C THR A 158 -28.76 9.67 3.55
N PRO A 159 -27.61 10.35 3.74
CA PRO A 159 -27.56 11.54 4.59
C PRO A 159 -28.30 12.72 3.90
N THR A 160 -29.03 13.48 4.71
CA THR A 160 -29.60 14.77 4.29
C THR A 160 -28.46 15.75 3.93
N PRO A 161 -28.74 16.83 3.18
CA PRO A 161 -27.74 17.86 2.90
C PRO A 161 -27.08 18.46 4.16
N ALA A 162 -27.84 18.59 5.26
CA ALA A 162 -27.29 19.07 6.54
C ALA A 162 -26.31 18.06 7.15
N GLU A 163 -26.65 16.77 7.14
CA GLU A 163 -25.76 15.70 7.60
C GLU A 163 -24.51 15.56 6.70
N GLN A 164 -24.64 15.78 5.38
CA GLN A 164 -23.48 15.80 4.47
C GLN A 164 -22.50 16.92 4.83
N LEU A 165 -23.00 18.10 5.21
CA LEU A 165 -22.14 19.19 5.70
C LEU A 165 -21.50 18.85 7.07
N GLN A 166 -22.20 18.14 7.95
CA GLN A 166 -21.61 17.65 9.20
C GLN A 166 -20.51 16.62 8.94
N ILE A 167 -20.75 15.65 8.04
CA ILE A 167 -19.75 14.67 7.61
C ILE A 167 -18.51 15.36 7.04
N HIS A 168 -18.71 16.36 6.17
CA HIS A 168 -17.61 17.17 5.65
C HIS A 168 -16.80 17.84 6.76
N GLY A 169 -17.47 18.44 7.75
CA GLY A 169 -16.83 19.07 8.91
C GLY A 169 -16.02 18.09 9.75
N GLU A 170 -16.56 16.88 9.98
CA GLU A 170 -15.84 15.81 10.73
C GLU A 170 -14.58 15.36 9.96
N LEU A 171 -14.70 15.09 8.66
CA LEU A 171 -13.57 14.68 7.83
C LEU A 171 -12.51 15.77 7.70
N THR A 172 -12.92 17.01 7.41
CA THR A 172 -11.98 18.15 7.29
C THR A 172 -11.25 18.40 8.62
N GLY A 173 -11.97 18.38 9.74
CA GLY A 173 -11.36 18.52 11.07
C GLY A 173 -10.36 17.40 11.36
N MET A 174 -10.69 16.17 11.04
CA MET A 174 -9.80 15.02 11.20
C MET A 174 -8.53 15.14 10.36
N PHE A 175 -8.65 15.43 9.07
CA PHE A 175 -7.49 15.58 8.18
C PHE A 175 -6.62 16.78 8.56
N THR A 176 -7.24 17.86 9.05
CA THR A 176 -6.49 19.00 9.59
C THR A 176 -5.67 18.62 10.81
N GLU A 177 -6.23 17.87 11.76
CA GLU A 177 -5.48 17.37 12.92
C GLU A 177 -4.35 16.43 12.54
N LEU A 178 -4.59 15.52 11.60
CA LEU A 178 -3.56 14.62 11.07
C LEU A 178 -2.44 15.41 10.40
N ALA A 179 -2.78 16.42 9.59
CA ALA A 179 -1.79 17.27 8.94
C ALA A 179 -0.99 18.10 9.96
N LEU A 180 -1.65 18.66 10.99
CA LEU A 180 -0.97 19.38 12.07
C LEU A 180 -0.04 18.47 12.87
N SER A 181 -0.47 17.23 13.15
CA SER A 181 0.37 16.23 13.79
C SER A 181 1.59 15.89 12.94
N ALA A 182 1.40 15.68 11.63
CA ALA A 182 2.48 15.47 10.68
C ALA A 182 3.50 16.61 10.68
N LEU A 183 3.02 17.84 10.59
CA LEU A 183 3.85 19.04 10.58
C LEU A 183 4.51 19.31 11.95
N SER A 184 3.92 18.89 13.06
CA SER A 184 4.51 19.04 14.40
C SER A 184 5.62 18.03 14.65
N VAL A 185 5.45 16.78 14.21
CA VAL A 185 6.51 15.77 14.21
C VAL A 185 7.71 16.26 13.41
N SER A 186 7.47 16.98 12.31
CA SER A 186 8.52 17.62 11.50
C SER A 186 9.30 18.74 12.23
N ARG A 187 8.73 19.38 13.24
CA ARG A 187 9.46 20.43 14.01
C ARG A 187 10.49 19.83 14.97
N ASP A 188 10.26 18.63 15.47
CA ASP A 188 11.18 17.90 16.35
C ASP A 188 11.98 16.82 15.60
N ALA A 189 11.47 16.31 14.48
CA ALA A 189 12.19 15.41 13.60
C ALA A 189 13.15 16.23 12.75
N LYS A 190 14.45 15.98 12.90
CA LYS A 190 15.43 16.44 11.91
C LYS A 190 14.97 15.93 10.55
N PRO A 191 14.88 16.81 9.52
CA PRO A 191 14.49 16.38 8.19
C PRO A 191 15.37 15.18 7.78
N ILE A 192 14.76 14.20 7.14
CA ILE A 192 15.52 13.02 6.67
C ILE A 192 16.66 13.57 5.80
N PRO A 193 17.91 13.30 6.16
CA PRO A 193 19.04 13.83 5.41
C PRO A 193 18.95 13.45 3.93
N ALA A 194 19.24 14.39 3.03
CA ALA A 194 19.14 14.20 1.58
C ALA A 194 19.90 12.95 1.10
N TYR A 195 21.03 12.63 1.74
CA TYR A 195 21.80 11.42 1.40
C TYR A 195 21.07 10.11 1.73
N LEU A 196 20.17 10.07 2.73
CA LEU A 196 19.35 8.88 3.01
C LEU A 196 18.24 8.73 1.98
N LEU A 197 17.65 9.83 1.51
CA LEU A 197 16.68 9.83 0.43
C LEU A 197 17.34 9.39 -0.89
N SER A 198 18.55 9.90 -1.18
CA SER A 198 19.33 9.47 -2.35
C SER A 198 19.69 7.98 -2.27
N MET A 199 20.10 7.50 -1.09
CA MET A 199 20.40 6.08 -0.88
C MET A 199 19.15 5.19 -1.08
N LYS A 200 17.98 5.65 -0.62
CA LYS A 200 16.71 4.96 -0.81
C LYS A 200 16.34 4.90 -2.29
N SER A 201 16.38 6.04 -3.01
CA SER A 201 16.12 6.12 -4.46
C SER A 201 17.05 5.21 -5.26
N ASP A 202 18.33 5.17 -4.89
CA ASP A 202 19.31 4.31 -5.52
C ASP A 202 18.98 2.81 -5.34
N PHE A 203 18.52 2.40 -4.15
CA PHE A 203 18.02 1.05 -3.93
C PHE A 203 16.75 0.72 -4.73
N GLU A 204 15.91 1.69 -5.02
CA GLU A 204 14.68 1.51 -5.81
C GLU A 204 14.97 1.44 -7.32
N GLU A 205 15.89 2.26 -7.82
CA GLU A 205 16.21 2.38 -9.24
C GLU A 205 17.25 1.35 -9.71
N ASN A 206 18.24 1.07 -8.84
CA ASN A 206 19.42 0.27 -9.15
C ASN A 206 19.55 -1.00 -8.28
N TYR A 207 18.42 -1.56 -7.85
CA TYR A 207 18.39 -2.74 -6.94
C TYR A 207 19.22 -3.94 -7.45
N ALA A 208 19.34 -4.12 -8.75
CA ALA A 208 20.10 -5.22 -9.37
C ALA A 208 21.63 -5.04 -9.22
N GLU A 209 22.08 -3.82 -9.04
CA GLU A 209 23.49 -3.53 -8.85
C GLU A 209 23.95 -3.91 -7.43
N ASN A 210 25.25 -4.18 -7.31
CA ASN A 210 25.82 -4.60 -6.03
C ASN A 210 26.19 -3.37 -5.16
N HIS A 211 25.19 -2.56 -4.80
CA HIS A 211 25.35 -1.39 -3.97
C HIS A 211 25.55 -1.82 -2.51
N SER A 212 26.80 -2.11 -2.17
CA SER A 212 27.17 -2.43 -0.79
C SER A 212 27.16 -1.17 0.08
N LEU A 213 27.07 -1.34 1.39
CA LEU A 213 27.21 -0.21 2.32
C LEU A 213 28.60 0.46 2.22
N GLU A 214 29.60 -0.28 1.76
CA GLU A 214 30.94 0.24 1.45
C GLU A 214 30.92 1.26 0.30
N TYR A 215 30.10 0.99 -0.74
CA TYR A 215 29.90 1.95 -1.84
C TYR A 215 29.38 3.28 -1.30
N PHE A 216 28.33 3.27 -0.47
CA PHE A 216 27.76 4.49 0.10
C PHE A 216 28.71 5.16 1.12
N GLU A 217 29.47 4.39 1.88
CA GLU A 217 30.51 4.92 2.78
C GLU A 217 31.55 5.73 2.01
N GLN A 218 32.03 5.19 0.88
CA GLN A 218 33.00 5.87 0.03
C GLN A 218 32.40 7.07 -0.72
N ALA A 219 31.19 6.92 -1.25
CA ALA A 219 30.54 7.97 -2.03
C ALA A 219 30.11 9.17 -1.17
N LEU A 220 29.67 8.92 0.07
CA LEU A 220 29.09 9.93 0.94
C LEU A 220 30.06 10.42 2.04
N GLY A 221 31.18 9.71 2.28
CA GLY A 221 32.08 10.00 3.38
C GLY A 221 31.46 9.76 4.77
N ILE A 222 30.43 8.94 4.86
CA ILE A 222 29.67 8.62 6.09
C ILE A 222 29.89 7.16 6.43
N SER A 223 30.28 6.87 7.69
CA SER A 223 30.54 5.49 8.11
C SER A 223 29.31 4.58 7.98
N ARG A 224 29.50 3.33 7.60
CA ARG A 224 28.44 2.30 7.48
C ARG A 224 27.57 2.20 8.73
N TYR A 225 28.18 2.29 9.91
CA TYR A 225 27.44 2.27 11.17
C TYR A 225 26.44 3.42 11.27
N ARG A 226 26.88 4.63 10.88
CA ARG A 226 26.02 5.82 10.88
C ARG A 226 24.92 5.71 9.81
N LEU A 227 25.25 5.24 8.61
CA LEU A 227 24.28 5.01 7.53
C LEU A 227 23.20 4.02 7.97
N CYS A 228 23.57 2.85 8.52
CA CYS A 228 22.63 1.87 9.02
C CYS A 228 21.73 2.43 10.12
N ARG A 229 22.30 3.10 11.12
CA ARG A 229 21.56 3.65 12.25
C ARG A 229 20.56 4.72 11.79
N GLU A 230 21.01 5.66 10.96
CA GLU A 230 20.16 6.78 10.54
C GLU A 230 19.12 6.35 9.49
N PHE A 231 19.47 5.41 8.60
CA PHE A 231 18.49 4.82 7.67
C PHE A 231 17.42 4.04 8.43
N SER A 232 17.81 3.19 9.39
CA SER A 232 16.85 2.43 10.19
C SER A 232 15.97 3.34 11.07
N ALA A 233 16.51 4.44 11.55
CA ALA A 233 15.74 5.43 12.31
C ALA A 233 14.74 6.19 11.41
N ALA A 234 15.10 6.45 10.15
CA ALA A 234 14.27 7.21 9.22
C ALA A 234 13.19 6.34 8.54
N PHE A 235 13.53 5.07 8.21
CA PHE A 235 12.66 4.20 7.40
C PHE A 235 12.17 2.95 8.13
N HIS A 236 12.50 2.78 9.41
CA HIS A 236 12.13 1.66 10.28
C HIS A 236 12.56 0.28 9.79
N ILE A 237 13.46 0.22 8.83
CA ILE A 237 14.05 -0.99 8.24
C ILE A 237 15.54 -0.78 7.99
N SER A 238 16.35 -1.84 8.09
CA SER A 238 17.78 -1.70 7.78
C SER A 238 18.00 -1.52 6.26
N PRO A 239 19.07 -0.81 5.83
CA PRO A 239 19.36 -0.61 4.41
C PRO A 239 19.41 -1.91 3.60
N LEU A 240 20.08 -2.94 4.15
CA LEU A 240 20.23 -4.22 3.48
C LEU A 240 18.91 -5.00 3.39
N GLN A 241 18.05 -4.92 4.42
CA GLN A 241 16.71 -5.51 4.36
C GLN A 241 15.87 -4.81 3.32
N TYR A 242 15.90 -3.48 3.27
CA TYR A 242 15.19 -2.69 2.27
C TYR A 242 15.60 -3.07 0.84
N LEU A 243 16.91 -3.15 0.56
CA LEU A 243 17.42 -3.59 -0.74
C LEU A 243 16.99 -5.03 -1.07
N GLN A 244 17.01 -5.94 -0.07
CA GLN A 244 16.55 -7.32 -0.27
C GLN A 244 15.06 -7.38 -0.63
N GLU A 245 14.21 -6.58 0.02
CA GLU A 245 12.79 -6.46 -0.30
C GLU A 245 12.59 -5.99 -1.75
N LYS A 246 13.31 -4.96 -2.18
CA LYS A 246 13.24 -4.46 -3.57
C LYS A 246 13.68 -5.51 -4.61
N LYS A 247 14.73 -6.27 -4.32
CA LYS A 247 15.16 -7.41 -5.17
C LYS A 247 14.09 -8.49 -5.28
N ILE A 248 13.41 -8.82 -4.18
CA ILE A 248 12.34 -9.83 -4.19
C ILE A 248 11.07 -9.31 -4.89
N GLU A 249 10.69 -8.04 -4.72
CA GLU A 249 9.59 -7.42 -5.46
C GLU A 249 9.84 -7.48 -6.98
N ALA A 250 11.03 -7.12 -7.42
CA ALA A 250 11.41 -7.23 -8.83
C ALA A 250 11.42 -8.69 -9.32
N ALA A 251 11.91 -9.63 -8.50
CA ALA A 251 11.88 -11.04 -8.83
C ALA A 251 10.45 -11.58 -8.98
N ILE A 252 9.52 -11.16 -8.13
CA ILE A 252 8.09 -11.50 -8.25
C ILE A 252 7.55 -11.00 -9.59
N SER A 253 7.83 -9.76 -9.95
CA SER A 253 7.41 -9.20 -11.25
C SER A 253 7.95 -10.01 -12.44
N LEU A 254 9.24 -10.37 -12.42
CA LEU A 254 9.86 -11.19 -13.47
C LEU A 254 9.27 -12.60 -13.52
N LEU A 255 9.05 -13.24 -12.36
CA LEU A 255 8.45 -14.58 -12.29
C LEU A 255 7.04 -14.63 -12.88
N LEU A 256 6.28 -13.54 -12.75
CA LEU A 256 4.93 -13.43 -13.26
C LEU A 256 4.88 -13.03 -14.74
N SER A 257 5.83 -12.23 -15.21
CA SER A 257 5.85 -11.67 -16.57
C SER A 257 6.67 -12.48 -17.57
N THR A 258 7.61 -13.32 -17.12
CA THR A 258 8.51 -14.11 -17.98
C THR A 258 8.48 -15.60 -17.66
N ASP A 259 9.00 -16.41 -18.59
CA ASP A 259 9.26 -17.86 -18.38
C ASP A 259 10.73 -18.16 -18.09
N ASP A 260 11.52 -17.14 -17.79
CA ASP A 260 12.95 -17.28 -17.54
C ASP A 260 13.24 -18.31 -16.44
N PRO A 261 14.30 -19.10 -16.56
CA PRO A 261 14.73 -20.02 -15.51
C PRO A 261 14.92 -19.30 -14.17
N ILE A 262 14.63 -20.00 -13.08
CA ILE A 262 14.69 -19.42 -11.72
C ILE A 262 16.06 -18.81 -11.41
N HIS A 263 17.14 -19.42 -11.91
CA HIS A 263 18.50 -18.89 -11.72
C HIS A 263 18.73 -17.59 -12.48
N GLU A 264 18.15 -17.43 -13.68
CA GLU A 264 18.24 -16.19 -14.47
C GLU A 264 17.47 -15.06 -13.82
N VAL A 265 16.28 -15.36 -13.26
CA VAL A 265 15.53 -14.37 -12.46
C VAL A 265 16.33 -13.93 -11.25
N GLY A 266 17.01 -14.86 -10.55
CA GLY A 266 17.91 -14.52 -9.44
C GLY A 266 19.03 -13.59 -9.88
N SER A 267 19.71 -13.89 -10.96
CA SER A 267 20.81 -13.07 -11.51
C SER A 267 20.30 -11.71 -11.99
N ALA A 268 19.12 -11.65 -12.63
CA ALA A 268 18.53 -10.40 -13.12
C ALA A 268 18.22 -9.40 -11.97
N VAL A 269 17.96 -9.91 -10.76
CA VAL A 269 17.75 -9.05 -9.57
C VAL A 269 19.02 -8.90 -8.71
N GLY A 270 20.18 -9.29 -9.24
CA GLY A 270 21.47 -9.15 -8.57
C GLY A 270 21.67 -10.13 -7.38
N ILE A 271 21.14 -11.36 -7.50
CA ILE A 271 21.35 -12.46 -6.56
C ILE A 271 21.84 -13.68 -7.35
N ASP A 272 23.14 -13.74 -7.65
CA ASP A 272 23.73 -14.76 -8.52
C ASP A 272 23.69 -16.18 -7.93
N ASN A 273 23.74 -16.30 -6.61
CA ASN A 273 23.65 -17.60 -5.97
C ASN A 273 22.19 -18.06 -5.90
N THR A 274 21.82 -19.00 -6.76
CA THR A 274 20.46 -19.52 -6.87
C THR A 274 19.91 -20.09 -5.56
N ASN A 275 20.72 -20.80 -4.76
CA ASN A 275 20.26 -21.33 -3.48
C ASN A 275 19.97 -20.22 -2.48
N HIS A 276 20.81 -19.19 -2.45
CA HIS A 276 20.57 -17.99 -1.64
C HIS A 276 19.29 -17.28 -2.10
N PHE A 277 19.11 -17.09 -3.40
CA PHE A 277 17.89 -16.52 -3.98
C PHE A 277 16.64 -17.30 -3.55
N ILE A 278 16.61 -18.63 -3.73
CA ILE A 278 15.48 -19.47 -3.36
C ILE A 278 15.17 -19.34 -1.86
N HIS A 279 16.20 -19.35 -1.02
CA HIS A 279 16.03 -19.21 0.43
C HIS A 279 15.47 -17.84 0.81
N LEU A 280 16.03 -16.76 0.25
CA LEU A 280 15.60 -15.40 0.50
C LEU A 280 14.16 -15.17 0.02
N PHE A 281 13.84 -15.61 -1.19
CA PHE A 281 12.50 -15.53 -1.77
C PHE A 281 11.47 -16.28 -0.91
N LYS A 282 11.79 -17.51 -0.50
CA LYS A 282 10.90 -18.30 0.38
C LYS A 282 10.72 -17.63 1.74
N LYS A 283 11.76 -17.01 2.29
CA LYS A 283 11.68 -16.26 3.56
C LYS A 283 10.68 -15.09 3.46
N HIS A 284 10.66 -14.39 2.32
CA HIS A 284 9.79 -13.22 2.11
C HIS A 284 8.35 -13.59 1.68
N THR A 285 8.20 -14.62 0.83
CA THR A 285 6.90 -14.96 0.24
C THR A 285 6.22 -16.18 0.86
N GLY A 286 6.92 -16.91 1.72
CA GLY A 286 6.45 -18.17 2.33
C GLY A 286 6.62 -19.40 1.43
N VAL A 287 6.82 -19.25 0.11
CA VAL A 287 6.94 -20.33 -0.87
C VAL A 287 8.16 -20.17 -1.76
N THR A 288 8.59 -21.24 -2.44
CA THR A 288 9.72 -21.14 -3.37
C THR A 288 9.32 -20.39 -4.66
N PRO A 289 10.27 -19.77 -5.40
CA PRO A 289 10.00 -19.08 -6.66
C PRO A 289 9.26 -19.96 -7.67
N PHE A 290 9.59 -21.25 -7.73
CA PHE A 290 8.94 -22.21 -8.61
C PHE A 290 7.46 -22.40 -8.27
N VAL A 291 7.15 -22.64 -6.99
CA VAL A 291 5.78 -22.77 -6.50
C VAL A 291 4.99 -21.47 -6.67
N TYR A 292 5.64 -20.32 -6.44
CA TYR A 292 5.04 -19.02 -6.64
C TYR A 292 4.61 -18.82 -8.10
N ARG A 293 5.48 -19.14 -9.07
CA ARG A 293 5.18 -19.09 -10.51
C ARG A 293 4.05 -20.04 -10.89
N GLN A 294 4.01 -21.26 -10.33
CA GLN A 294 2.95 -22.22 -10.62
C GLN A 294 1.58 -21.77 -10.11
N ASN A 295 1.54 -21.12 -8.97
CA ASN A 295 0.30 -20.63 -8.36
C ASN A 295 -0.19 -19.31 -8.92
N ALA A 296 0.53 -18.70 -9.88
CA ALA A 296 0.10 -17.47 -10.54
C ALA A 296 -1.22 -17.69 -11.30
N PRO A 297 -2.21 -16.78 -11.18
CA PRO A 297 -3.49 -16.87 -11.90
C PRO A 297 -3.29 -17.01 -13.41
N GLN A 298 -4.13 -17.82 -14.06
CA GLN A 298 -4.05 -18.06 -15.51
C GLN A 298 -4.14 -16.78 -16.34
N SER A 299 -4.90 -15.78 -15.89
CA SER A 299 -5.03 -14.49 -16.54
C SER A 299 -3.71 -13.72 -16.68
N ILE A 300 -2.75 -13.94 -15.78
CA ILE A 300 -1.41 -13.32 -15.86
C ILE A 300 -0.51 -14.12 -16.81
N ARG A 301 -0.75 -15.42 -16.96
CA ARG A 301 0.05 -16.28 -17.87
C ARG A 301 -0.23 -16.04 -19.35
N GLU A 302 -1.43 -15.59 -19.69
CA GLU A 302 -1.84 -15.33 -21.10
C GLU A 302 -1.31 -13.98 -21.64
N THR A 303 -0.88 -13.05 -20.77
CA THR A 303 -0.30 -11.75 -21.13
C THR A 303 1.22 -11.79 -21.32
N ARG A 304 1.86 -12.96 -21.19
CA ARG A 304 3.31 -13.11 -21.34
C ARG A 304 3.73 -12.91 -22.78
N CYS A 305 4.61 -11.95 -23.04
CA CYS A 305 5.28 -11.83 -24.33
C CYS A 305 6.13 -13.09 -24.58
N PRO A 306 6.00 -13.75 -25.74
CA PRO A 306 6.91 -14.83 -26.09
C PRO A 306 8.33 -14.24 -26.22
N SER A 307 9.30 -14.90 -25.60
CA SER A 307 10.72 -14.61 -25.74
C SER A 307 11.08 -14.53 -27.23
N VAL A 308 11.65 -13.39 -27.64
CA VAL A 308 12.17 -13.22 -29.00
C VAL A 308 13.35 -14.18 -29.15
N PRO A 309 13.31 -15.15 -30.09
CA PRO A 309 14.47 -15.98 -30.33
C PRO A 309 15.54 -15.11 -30.97
N GLY A 310 16.65 -14.95 -30.26
CA GLY A 310 17.85 -14.29 -30.78
C GLY A 310 18.42 -15.03 -31.98
N GLY A 311 18.17 -14.52 -33.16
CA GLY A 311 18.81 -14.89 -34.40
C GLY A 311 19.45 -13.66 -35.04
N LEU A 312 20.73 -13.40 -34.78
CA LEU A 312 21.56 -12.59 -35.65
C LEU A 312 21.79 -13.37 -36.95
N PRO A 313 21.51 -12.79 -38.12
CA PRO A 313 21.99 -13.34 -39.37
C PRO A 313 23.50 -13.09 -39.52
N PRO A 314 24.26 -14.01 -40.13
CA PRO A 314 25.69 -13.82 -40.38
C PRO A 314 25.92 -12.89 -41.60
N ARG A 315 26.79 -11.92 -41.38
CA ARG A 315 27.70 -11.10 -42.22
C ARG A 315 27.51 -9.60 -42.04
#